data_d523d6aa36fae78d436839c56c1d707a
#
_entry.id   d523d6aa36fae78d436839c56c1d707a
#
_cell.length_a   1.000
_cell.length_b   1.000
_cell.length_c   1.000
_cell.angle_alpha   90.00
_cell.angle_beta   90.00
_cell.angle_gamma   90.00
#
_symmetry.space_group_name_H-M   'P 1'
#
loop_
_entity.id
_entity.type
_entity.pdbx_description
1 polymer ?
#
loop_
_entity_poly.entity_id
_entity_poly.type
_entity_poly.pdbx_seq_one_letter_code
_entity_poly.pdbx_strand_id
1 'polypeptide(L)'
;MQKKPYVFGLDMGGTNSVLGVVDARGHVLARTSIKTQAYADINDYVDALYTEAEKIIEPLGGFDQVRGIGAGVPNGNYYTGM
;
A
#
# COMPACT_ATOMS: atom_id res chain seq x y z
N MET A 1 -21.52 -0.58 -14.04
CA MET A 1 -20.17 -0.44 -13.90
C MET A 1 -19.68 -0.61 -12.51
N GLN A 2 -18.67 -1.35 -12.38
CA GLN A 2 -18.14 -1.65 -11.12
C GLN A 2 -17.08 -0.69 -10.75
N LYS A 3 -17.13 -0.15 -9.59
CA LYS A 3 -16.06 0.66 -9.10
C LYS A 3 -15.26 -0.12 -8.12
N LYS A 4 -13.97 -0.06 -8.26
CA LYS A 4 -13.10 -0.70 -7.29
C LYS A 4 -12.97 0.25 -6.12
N PRO A 5 -13.36 -0.17 -4.94
CA PRO A 5 -13.48 0.75 -3.82
C PRO A 5 -12.19 1.08 -3.09
N TYR A 6 -11.12 0.33 -3.36
CA TYR A 6 -9.94 0.44 -2.51
C TYR A 6 -8.73 0.94 -3.26
N VAL A 7 -7.84 1.59 -2.53
CA VAL A 7 -6.54 2.03 -3.03
C VAL A 7 -5.51 1.63 -2.00
N PHE A 8 -4.37 1.16 -2.46
CA PHE A 8 -3.24 0.96 -1.55
C PHE A 8 -2.52 2.28 -1.37
N GLY A 9 -2.11 2.54 -0.15
CA GLY A 9 -1.23 3.66 0.13
C GLY A 9 0.07 3.14 0.68
N LEU A 10 1.18 3.59 0.14
CA LEU A 10 2.50 3.19 0.58
C LEU A 10 3.25 4.39 1.10
N ASP A 11 3.72 4.29 2.33
CA ASP A 11 4.51 5.33 2.96
C ASP A 11 5.88 4.74 3.24
N MET A 12 6.88 5.18 2.50
CA MET A 12 8.22 4.64 2.59
C MET A 12 9.06 5.49 3.51
N GLY A 13 9.40 4.96 4.65
CA GLY A 13 10.31 5.61 5.55
C GLY A 13 11.70 5.02 5.44
N GLY A 14 12.66 5.63 6.09
CA GLY A 14 14.02 5.11 6.07
C GLY A 14 14.17 3.78 6.76
N THR A 15 13.39 3.54 7.79
CA THR A 15 13.48 2.32 8.57
C THR A 15 12.34 1.36 8.27
N ASN A 16 11.15 1.90 8.16
CA ASN A 16 9.96 1.07 7.94
C ASN A 16 9.15 1.62 6.79
N SER A 17 8.48 0.71 6.11
CA SER A 17 7.52 1.09 5.08
C SER A 17 6.15 0.60 5.53
N VAL A 18 5.15 1.45 5.40
CA VAL A 18 3.79 1.14 5.82
C VAL A 18 2.92 1.06 4.58
N LEU A 19 2.20 -0.04 4.47
CA LEU A 19 1.28 -0.25 3.37
C LEU A 19 -0.12 -0.33 3.95
N GLY A 20 -1.06 0.42 3.40
CA GLY A 20 -2.42 0.41 3.88
C GLY A 20 -3.42 0.31 2.76
N VAL A 21 -4.61 -0.14 3.10
CA VAL A 21 -5.74 -0.17 2.18
C VAL A 21 -6.70 0.92 2.63
N VAL A 22 -7.05 1.79 1.69
CA VAL A 22 -7.86 2.96 1.98
C VAL A 22 -9.11 2.90 1.12
N ASP A 23 -10.24 3.24 1.69
CA ASP A 23 -11.50 3.24 0.95
C ASP A 23 -11.71 4.59 0.26
N ALA A 24 -12.83 4.71 -0.41
CA ALA A 24 -13.13 5.91 -1.18
C ALA A 24 -13.28 7.14 -0.31
N ARG A 25 -13.50 6.96 0.98
CA ARG A 25 -13.65 8.07 1.90
C ARG A 25 -12.37 8.45 2.60
N GLY A 26 -11.30 7.73 2.31
CA GLY A 26 -10.03 8.00 2.94
C GLY A 26 -9.80 7.26 4.24
N HIS A 27 -10.65 6.31 4.57
CA HIS A 27 -10.48 5.53 5.80
C HIS A 27 -9.51 4.39 5.56
N VAL A 28 -8.58 4.22 6.47
CA VAL A 28 -7.62 3.12 6.40
C VAL A 28 -8.30 1.89 6.98
N LEU A 29 -8.51 0.90 6.14
CA LEU A 29 -9.23 -0.30 6.54
C LEU A 29 -8.33 -1.39 7.06
N ALA A 30 -7.09 -1.42 6.59
CA ALA A 30 -6.10 -2.39 7.02
C ALA A 30 -4.74 -1.84 6.71
N ARG A 31 -3.75 -2.24 7.47
CA ARG A 31 -2.39 -1.80 7.16
C ARG A 31 -1.38 -2.78 7.73
N THR A 32 -0.20 -2.74 7.17
CA THR A 32 0.90 -3.56 7.60
C THR A 32 2.19 -2.76 7.39
N SER A 33 3.26 -3.23 7.96
CA SER A 33 4.54 -2.57 7.74
C SER A 33 5.64 -3.59 7.58
N ILE A 34 6.67 -3.21 6.85
CA ILE A 34 7.87 -4.02 6.72
C ILE A 34 9.06 -3.12 6.97
N LYS A 35 10.18 -3.72 7.29
CA LYS A 35 11.39 -2.96 7.51
C LYS A 35 12.05 -2.69 6.18
N THR A 36 12.16 -1.42 5.83
CA THR A 36 12.74 -1.01 4.56
C THR A 36 14.16 -1.52 4.42
N GLN A 37 14.92 -1.44 5.50
CA GLN A 37 16.34 -1.77 5.43
C GLN A 37 16.64 -3.26 5.51
N ALA A 38 15.62 -4.09 5.66
CA ALA A 38 15.84 -5.53 5.73
C ALA A 38 16.16 -6.12 4.36
N TYR A 39 15.93 -5.36 3.30
CA TYR A 39 16.05 -5.89 1.95
C TYR A 39 17.12 -5.14 1.20
N ALA A 40 18.20 -5.82 0.87
CA ALA A 40 19.28 -5.22 0.11
C ALA A 40 18.94 -5.08 -1.35
N ASP A 41 18.08 -5.97 -1.83
CA ASP A 41 17.70 -5.98 -3.23
C ASP A 41 16.28 -5.42 -3.35
N ILE A 42 16.11 -4.49 -4.28
CA ILE A 42 14.80 -3.88 -4.50
C ILE A 42 13.76 -4.92 -4.89
N ASN A 43 14.16 -5.96 -5.59
CA ASN A 43 13.21 -7.01 -5.97
C ASN A 43 12.68 -7.75 -4.75
N ASP A 44 13.54 -8.00 -3.78
CA ASP A 44 13.09 -8.64 -2.55
C ASP A 44 12.15 -7.74 -1.77
N TYR A 45 12.45 -6.45 -1.77
CA TYR A 45 11.60 -5.48 -1.11
C TYR A 45 10.20 -5.45 -1.74
N VAL A 46 10.16 -5.41 -3.06
CA VAL A 46 8.89 -5.38 -3.79
C VAL A 46 8.11 -6.67 -3.55
N ASP A 47 8.80 -7.81 -3.53
CA ASP A 47 8.14 -9.08 -3.27
C ASP A 47 7.53 -9.11 -1.88
N ALA A 48 8.24 -8.56 -0.91
CA ALA A 48 7.72 -8.50 0.45
C ALA A 48 6.51 -7.60 0.53
N LEU A 49 6.55 -6.47 -0.16
CA LEU A 49 5.39 -5.57 -0.20
C LEU A 49 4.20 -6.26 -0.84
N TYR A 50 4.42 -6.98 -1.92
CA TYR A 50 3.34 -7.67 -2.60
C TYR A 50 2.70 -8.72 -1.68
N THR A 51 3.54 -9.47 -0.97
CA THR A 51 3.06 -10.49 -0.04
C THR A 51 2.21 -9.87 1.05
N GLU A 52 2.67 -8.76 1.60
CA GLU A 52 1.91 -8.10 2.66
C GLU A 52 0.63 -7.47 2.11
N ALA A 53 0.70 -6.94 0.91
CA ALA A 53 -0.49 -6.39 0.27
C ALA A 53 -1.56 -7.46 0.09
N GLU A 54 -1.13 -8.64 -0.33
CA GLU A 54 -2.04 -9.74 -0.53
C GLU A 54 -2.73 -10.12 0.78
N LYS A 55 -1.98 -10.14 1.85
CA LYS A 55 -2.53 -10.51 3.15
C LYS A 55 -3.59 -9.53 3.63
N ILE A 56 -3.37 -8.25 3.43
CA ILE A 56 -4.30 -7.27 3.96
C ILE A 56 -5.49 -7.02 3.04
N ILE A 57 -5.36 -7.34 1.76
CA ILE A 57 -6.48 -7.12 0.85
C ILE A 57 -7.37 -8.33 0.71
N GLU A 58 -6.89 -9.51 1.05
CA GLU A 58 -7.67 -10.70 0.86
C GLU A 58 -9.00 -10.69 1.61
N PRO A 59 -9.03 -10.28 2.88
CA PRO A 59 -10.32 -10.20 3.60
C PRO A 59 -11.27 -9.17 3.01
N LEU A 60 -10.77 -8.27 2.20
CA LEU A 60 -11.58 -7.22 1.61
C LEU A 60 -11.99 -7.52 0.17
N GLY A 61 -11.66 -8.70 -0.31
CA GLY A 61 -12.07 -9.12 -1.63
C GLY A 61 -10.96 -9.32 -2.63
N GLY A 62 -9.73 -9.12 -2.21
CA GLY A 62 -8.58 -9.39 -3.08
C GLY A 62 -8.23 -8.22 -3.96
N PHE A 63 -7.18 -8.41 -4.75
CA PHE A 63 -6.66 -7.35 -5.60
C PHE A 63 -7.67 -6.84 -6.63
N ASP A 64 -8.67 -7.64 -6.93
CA ASP A 64 -9.70 -7.20 -7.87
C ASP A 64 -10.45 -5.98 -7.38
N GLN A 65 -10.40 -5.72 -6.08
CA GLN A 65 -11.12 -4.59 -5.49
C GLN A 65 -10.24 -3.35 -5.39
N VAL A 66 -9.02 -3.41 -5.87
CA VAL A 66 -8.09 -2.30 -5.75
C VAL A 66 -7.94 -1.62 -7.09
N ARG A 67 -8.14 -0.31 -7.13
CA ARG A 67 -8.05 0.43 -8.38
C ARG A 67 -6.70 1.09 -8.59
N GLY A 68 -5.84 1.08 -7.61
CA GLY A 68 -4.53 1.66 -7.79
C GLY A 68 -3.73 1.70 -6.53
N ILE A 69 -2.53 2.21 -6.65
CA ILE A 69 -1.65 2.36 -5.51
C ILE A 69 -1.04 3.75 -5.57
N GLY A 70 -1.03 4.42 -4.43
CA GLY A 70 -0.40 5.71 -4.31
C GLY A 70 0.77 5.60 -3.37
N ALA A 71 1.86 6.26 -3.69
CA ALA A 71 3.03 6.26 -2.83
C ALA A 71 3.28 7.65 -2.34
N GLY A 72 3.59 7.77 -1.07
CA GLY A 72 3.91 9.05 -0.48
C GLY A 72 5.28 9.01 0.12
N VAL A 73 5.89 10.17 0.23
CA VAL A 73 7.13 10.27 0.96
C VAL A 73 6.88 11.20 2.13
N PRO A 74 7.63 11.02 3.18
CA PRO A 74 7.29 11.67 4.43
C PRO A 74 7.24 13.18 4.37
N ASN A 75 8.03 13.79 3.52
CA ASN A 75 8.06 15.22 3.51
C ASN A 75 7.25 15.83 2.44
N GLY A 76 6.46 15.04 1.71
CA GLY A 76 5.77 15.61 0.64
C GLY A 76 4.36 15.35 0.70
N ASN A 77 3.71 16.05 -0.11
CA ASN A 77 2.47 15.72 -0.22
C ASN A 77 2.20 15.60 -1.54
N TYR A 78 1.89 14.80 -1.92
CA TYR A 78 1.74 14.59 -3.22
C TYR A 78 0.60 14.05 -3.52
N TYR A 79 0.23 14.03 -3.76
CA TYR A 79 -0.61 13.49 -4.17
C TYR A 79 -1.06 13.55 -5.08
N THR A 80 -1.23 13.38 -5.64
CA THR A 80 -1.50 13.22 -6.31
C THR A 80 -2.31 12.85 -6.86
N GLY A 81 -2.85 12.82 -7.08
CA GLY A 81 -3.59 12.50 -7.44
C GLY A 81 -4.17 12.24 -8.07
N MET A 82 -4.27 12.36 -7.98
CA MET A 82 -4.75 12.11 -8.36
C MET A 82 -5.11 12.24 -8.83
#